data_6cc625218465e6fc2f0b3e57a9f7265b
#
_entry.id   6cc625218465e6fc2f0b3e57a9f7265b
#
_cell.length_a   1.000
_cell.length_b   1.000
_cell.length_c   1.000
_cell.angle_alpha   90.00
_cell.angle_beta   90.00
_cell.angle_gamma   90.00
#
_symmetry.space_group_name_H-M   'P 1'
#
loop_
_entity.id
_entity.type
_entity.pdbx_description
1 polymer ?
#
loop_
_entity_poly.entity_id
_entity_poly.type
_entity_poly.pdbx_seq_one_letter_code
_entity_poly.pdbx_strand_id
1 'polypeptide(L)'
;MKIGVVQFPGTLDDDDALRAVRVAGAVGIKLWHKDQSLNGIDAVILPGGFSYGDYLRCGAIAKFAPIMSEIIKAAERGMPILGICNGFQVLCESNLLPGALTRNSDLHFLCRDQKISIENNNTAWSSDFINSENIVVPIKNGEGAYVCDSQTLKKLEDENLIVARYVGENPNGSHNLIAGITNSRGNVVGLMPHPEHAISKLTGPSEDGLKFFTSVLKNLVS
;
A
#
# COMPACT_ATOMS: atom_id res chain seq x y z
N MET A 1 6.06 -10.31 16.67
CA MET A 1 6.41 -9.38 15.58
C MET A 1 5.76 -8.04 15.83
N LYS A 2 6.48 -6.96 15.55
CA LYS A 2 6.01 -5.59 15.73
C LYS A 2 5.94 -4.90 14.36
N ILE A 3 4.76 -4.44 14.00
CA ILE A 3 4.54 -3.71 12.74
C ILE A 3 4.30 -2.24 13.07
N GLY A 4 5.16 -1.37 12.54
CA GLY A 4 5.04 0.07 12.68
C GLY A 4 4.01 0.63 11.71
N VAL A 5 3.08 1.45 12.19
CA VAL A 5 2.12 2.18 11.37
C VAL A 5 2.42 3.67 11.48
N VAL A 6 2.79 4.27 10.35
CA VAL A 6 3.23 5.68 10.32
C VAL A 6 2.04 6.61 10.41
N GLN A 7 2.15 7.62 11.25
CA GLN A 7 1.18 8.68 11.39
C GLN A 7 1.78 10.02 10.93
N PHE A 8 1.33 10.52 9.78
CA PHE A 8 1.58 11.89 9.33
C PHE A 8 0.44 12.81 9.78
N PRO A 9 0.65 14.11 9.87
CA PRO A 9 -0.47 15.07 9.94
C PRO A 9 -1.42 14.84 8.76
N GLY A 10 -2.69 14.53 9.04
CA GLY A 10 -3.70 14.22 8.01
C GLY A 10 -3.81 12.74 7.62
N THR A 11 -3.06 11.82 8.26
CA THR A 11 -3.36 10.38 8.17
C THR A 11 -4.72 10.09 8.80
N LEU A 12 -5.51 9.23 8.16
CA LEU A 12 -6.85 8.86 8.62
C LEU A 12 -6.99 7.37 8.96
N ASP A 13 -6.27 6.49 8.27
CA ASP A 13 -6.47 5.04 8.35
C ASP A 13 -5.43 4.33 9.24
N ASP A 14 -4.71 5.06 10.09
CA ASP A 14 -3.70 4.49 10.98
C ASP A 14 -4.31 3.55 12.04
N ASP A 15 -5.46 3.89 12.61
CA ASP A 15 -6.13 3.03 13.59
C ASP A 15 -6.74 1.78 12.92
N ASP A 16 -7.22 1.87 11.68
CA ASP A 16 -7.70 0.72 10.90
C ASP A 16 -6.54 -0.21 10.52
N ALA A 17 -5.40 0.33 10.08
CA ALA A 17 -4.20 -0.45 9.83
C ALA A 17 -3.69 -1.15 11.12
N LEU A 18 -3.69 -0.45 12.26
CA LEU A 18 -3.35 -1.04 13.55
C LEU A 18 -4.33 -2.15 13.96
N ARG A 19 -5.62 -1.98 13.66
CA ARG A 19 -6.63 -3.02 13.89
C ARG A 19 -6.36 -4.23 13.03
N ALA A 20 -6.05 -4.04 11.73
CA ALA A 20 -5.71 -5.12 10.81
C ALA A 20 -4.48 -5.91 11.27
N VAL A 21 -3.43 -5.22 11.71
CA VAL A 21 -2.22 -5.82 12.29
C VAL A 21 -2.55 -6.69 13.51
N ARG A 22 -3.40 -6.18 14.42
CA ARG A 22 -3.82 -6.95 15.62
C ARG A 22 -4.66 -8.17 15.27
N VAL A 23 -5.59 -8.04 14.32
CA VAL A 23 -6.43 -9.16 13.85
C VAL A 23 -5.56 -10.24 13.19
N ALA A 24 -4.51 -9.87 12.48
CA ALA A 24 -3.54 -10.79 11.91
C ALA A 24 -2.64 -11.48 12.97
N GLY A 25 -2.65 -11.03 14.23
CA GLY A 25 -1.89 -11.65 15.32
C GLY A 25 -0.54 -10.99 15.63
N ALA A 26 -0.29 -9.77 15.16
CA ALA A 26 0.92 -9.01 15.45
C ALA A 26 0.67 -7.82 16.40
N VAL A 27 1.76 -7.21 16.87
CA VAL A 27 1.71 -6.00 17.68
C VAL A 27 1.86 -4.78 16.78
N GLY A 28 0.82 -3.95 16.70
CA GLY A 28 0.86 -2.68 15.97
C GLY A 28 1.46 -1.57 16.87
N ILE A 29 2.41 -0.83 16.33
CA ILE A 29 3.09 0.30 16.97
C ILE A 29 2.85 1.56 16.16
N LYS A 30 2.33 2.64 16.76
CA LYS A 30 2.25 3.94 16.11
C LYS A 30 3.66 4.55 15.98
N LEU A 31 3.99 4.99 14.77
CA LEU A 31 5.22 5.72 14.48
C LEU A 31 4.86 7.16 14.08
N TRP A 32 5.36 8.12 14.82
CA TRP A 32 5.10 9.52 14.50
C TRP A 32 6.04 10.01 13.39
N HIS A 33 5.55 10.83 12.49
CA HIS A 33 6.33 11.31 11.33
C HIS A 33 7.66 12.00 11.69
N LYS A 34 7.82 12.46 12.95
CA LYS A 34 9.07 13.05 13.45
C LYS A 34 10.03 12.05 14.08
N ASP A 35 9.62 10.81 14.27
CA ASP A 35 10.50 9.78 14.80
C ASP A 35 11.71 9.59 13.87
N GLN A 36 12.86 9.30 14.47
CA GLN A 36 14.14 9.14 13.76
C GLN A 36 14.70 7.72 13.95
N SER A 37 13.85 6.76 14.30
CA SER A 37 14.26 5.38 14.54
C SER A 37 13.11 4.41 14.30
N LEU A 38 13.46 3.24 13.75
CA LEU A 38 12.59 2.07 13.61
C LEU A 38 13.02 0.93 14.54
N ASN A 39 13.65 1.25 15.70
CA ASN A 39 14.19 0.23 16.60
C ASN A 39 13.11 -0.75 17.07
N GLY A 40 13.35 -2.05 16.84
CA GLY A 40 12.46 -3.13 17.22
C GLY A 40 11.19 -3.23 16.38
N ILE A 41 11.14 -2.60 15.21
CA ILE A 41 10.09 -2.75 14.21
C ILE A 41 10.54 -3.75 13.15
N ASP A 42 9.68 -4.71 12.83
CA ASP A 42 9.95 -5.79 11.89
C ASP A 42 9.41 -5.49 10.48
N ALA A 43 8.32 -4.70 10.36
CA ALA A 43 7.74 -4.25 9.11
C ALA A 43 7.04 -2.89 9.30
N VAL A 44 6.81 -2.14 8.22
CA VAL A 44 6.18 -0.81 8.27
C VAL A 44 4.98 -0.72 7.34
N ILE A 45 3.93 -0.04 7.80
CA ILE A 45 2.77 0.35 7.00
C ILE A 45 2.69 1.87 6.93
N LEU A 46 2.60 2.42 5.73
CA LEU A 46 2.20 3.79 5.44
C LEU A 46 0.70 3.76 5.12
N PRO A 47 -0.18 4.22 6.02
CA PRO A 47 -1.63 4.08 5.84
C PRO A 47 -2.20 5.14 4.90
N GLY A 48 -3.51 5.02 4.63
CA GLY A 48 -4.27 5.98 3.86
C GLY A 48 -4.57 7.27 4.62
N GLY A 49 -5.03 8.26 3.88
CA GLY A 49 -5.39 9.59 4.38
C GLY A 49 -5.00 10.69 3.40
N PHE A 50 -4.72 11.88 3.94
CA PHE A 50 -4.33 13.08 3.20
C PHE A 50 -3.12 13.71 3.89
N SER A 51 -1.96 13.05 3.79
CA SER A 51 -0.75 13.45 4.50
C SER A 51 -0.37 14.91 4.19
N TYR A 52 -0.26 15.72 5.26
CA TYR A 52 -0.02 17.17 5.19
C TYR A 52 -1.06 17.93 4.36
N GLY A 53 -2.31 17.40 4.23
CA GLY A 53 -3.40 18.01 3.49
C GLY A 53 -3.29 17.90 1.97
N ASP A 54 -2.39 17.04 1.47
CA ASP A 54 -2.11 16.81 0.05
C ASP A 54 -1.78 18.10 -0.74
N TYR A 55 -1.27 19.11 -0.05
CA TYR A 55 -0.77 20.32 -0.69
C TYR A 55 0.38 19.99 -1.65
N LEU A 56 0.43 20.64 -2.79
CA LEU A 56 1.24 20.36 -3.96
C LEU A 56 0.73 19.14 -4.74
N ARG A 57 0.87 17.97 -4.18
CA ARG A 57 0.50 16.66 -4.74
C ARG A 57 0.49 15.65 -3.59
N CYS A 58 -0.40 14.67 -3.65
CA CYS A 58 -0.54 13.65 -2.62
C CYS A 58 0.80 12.97 -2.30
N GLY A 59 1.15 12.91 -1.03
CA GLY A 59 2.39 12.29 -0.56
C GLY A 59 3.67 13.12 -0.73
N ALA A 60 3.65 14.21 -1.52
CA ALA A 60 4.86 14.95 -1.88
C ALA A 60 5.59 15.60 -0.69
N ILE A 61 4.88 16.06 0.32
CA ILE A 61 5.46 16.64 1.53
C ILE A 61 5.89 15.52 2.49
N ALA A 62 5.11 14.45 2.58
CA ALA A 62 5.37 13.34 3.51
C ALA A 62 6.76 12.71 3.30
N LYS A 63 7.26 12.63 2.07
CA LYS A 63 8.60 12.09 1.78
C LYS A 63 9.74 12.77 2.53
N PHE A 64 9.55 14.02 2.96
CA PHE A 64 10.56 14.78 3.71
C PHE A 64 10.44 14.61 5.23
N ALA A 65 9.46 13.86 5.72
CA ALA A 65 9.32 13.59 7.14
C ALA A 65 10.55 12.81 7.67
N PRO A 66 11.06 13.12 8.88
CA PRO A 66 12.22 12.46 9.45
C PRO A 66 12.16 10.93 9.42
N ILE A 67 10.98 10.35 9.74
CA ILE A 67 10.78 8.89 9.71
C ILE A 67 11.04 8.28 8.34
N MET A 68 10.76 9.01 7.24
CA MET A 68 10.92 8.47 5.89
C MET A 68 12.38 8.17 5.54
N SER A 69 13.33 8.93 6.08
CA SER A 69 14.76 8.62 5.87
C SER A 69 15.13 7.25 6.45
N GLU A 70 14.55 6.88 7.59
CA GLU A 70 14.79 5.57 8.22
C GLU A 70 14.02 4.45 7.50
N ILE A 71 12.81 4.74 7.02
CA ILE A 71 12.02 3.79 6.22
C ILE A 71 12.73 3.47 4.90
N ILE A 72 13.28 4.47 4.19
CA ILE A 72 14.03 4.25 2.95
C ILE A 72 15.24 3.35 3.21
N LYS A 73 16.06 3.65 4.22
CA LYS A 73 17.20 2.81 4.61
C LYS A 73 16.77 1.38 5.00
N ALA A 74 15.64 1.25 5.69
CA ALA A 74 15.10 -0.05 6.10
C ALA A 74 14.61 -0.86 4.89
N ALA A 75 13.91 -0.23 3.94
CA ALA A 75 13.49 -0.85 2.69
C ALA A 75 14.68 -1.36 1.87
N GLU A 76 15.75 -0.57 1.78
CA GLU A 76 17.01 -0.98 1.13
C GLU A 76 17.66 -2.21 1.78
N ARG A 77 17.50 -2.36 3.09
CA ARG A 77 17.95 -3.56 3.83
C ARG A 77 17.02 -4.76 3.72
N GLY A 78 15.86 -4.60 3.06
CA GLY A 78 14.88 -5.67 2.83
C GLY A 78 13.71 -5.69 3.82
N MET A 79 13.57 -4.70 4.70
CA MET A 79 12.40 -4.62 5.60
C MET A 79 11.11 -4.54 4.77
N PRO A 80 10.07 -5.34 5.10
CA PRO A 80 8.78 -5.24 4.44
C PRO A 80 8.09 -3.88 4.69
N ILE A 81 7.70 -3.21 3.61
CA ILE A 81 6.98 -1.94 3.65
C ILE A 81 5.70 -2.05 2.83
N LEU A 82 4.57 -1.66 3.40
CA LEU A 82 3.28 -1.57 2.70
C LEU A 82 2.82 -0.11 2.68
N GLY A 83 2.53 0.42 1.50
CA GLY A 83 1.85 1.70 1.33
C GLY A 83 0.41 1.49 0.86
N ILE A 84 -0.57 2.00 1.61
CA ILE A 84 -1.99 1.89 1.29
C ILE A 84 -2.50 3.26 0.88
N CYS A 85 -3.12 3.38 -0.29
CA CYS A 85 -3.72 4.61 -0.83
C CYS A 85 -2.72 5.80 -0.76
N ASN A 86 -2.88 6.73 0.17
CA ASN A 86 -1.93 7.83 0.38
C ASN A 86 -0.51 7.31 0.70
N GLY A 87 -0.37 6.19 1.40
CA GLY A 87 0.91 5.53 1.62
C GLY A 87 1.57 5.07 0.32
N PHE A 88 0.80 4.58 -0.66
CA PHE A 88 1.33 4.25 -1.99
C PHE A 88 1.83 5.50 -2.73
N GLN A 89 1.09 6.61 -2.64
CA GLN A 89 1.53 7.89 -3.18
C GLN A 89 2.86 8.33 -2.56
N VAL A 90 3.02 8.21 -1.24
CA VAL A 90 4.29 8.51 -0.53
C VAL A 90 5.43 7.61 -1.00
N LEU A 91 5.18 6.32 -1.23
CA LEU A 91 6.20 5.38 -1.75
C LEU A 91 6.68 5.79 -3.15
N CYS A 92 5.78 6.20 -4.04
CA CYS A 92 6.15 6.71 -5.37
C CYS A 92 6.93 8.04 -5.26
N GLU A 93 6.46 8.98 -4.45
CA GLU A 93 7.13 10.26 -4.24
C GLU A 93 8.53 10.13 -3.62
N SER A 94 8.74 9.07 -2.83
CA SER A 94 10.03 8.74 -2.19
C SER A 94 10.95 7.90 -3.09
N ASN A 95 10.54 7.59 -4.33
CA ASN A 95 11.24 6.70 -5.27
C ASN A 95 11.48 5.27 -4.73
N LEU A 96 10.71 4.82 -3.75
CA LEU A 96 10.70 3.43 -3.30
C LEU A 96 9.92 2.53 -4.27
N LEU A 97 8.96 3.11 -4.99
CA LEU A 97 8.25 2.50 -6.10
C LEU A 97 8.28 3.43 -7.33
N PRO A 98 8.30 2.89 -8.55
CA PRO A 98 8.32 3.69 -9.78
C PRO A 98 6.93 4.27 -10.09
N GLY A 99 6.87 5.27 -10.98
CA GLY A 99 5.63 5.89 -11.42
C GLY A 99 5.08 6.96 -10.47
N ALA A 100 3.83 7.30 -10.64
CA ALA A 100 3.14 8.30 -9.83
C ALA A 100 1.63 8.01 -9.74
N LEU A 101 0.95 8.56 -8.75
CA LEU A 101 -0.50 8.55 -8.65
C LEU A 101 -1.01 9.96 -9.02
N THR A 102 -2.01 10.02 -9.89
CA THR A 102 -2.60 11.25 -10.39
C THR A 102 -4.11 11.27 -10.15
N ARG A 103 -4.74 12.39 -10.46
CA ARG A 103 -6.20 12.53 -10.34
C ARG A 103 -6.93 11.47 -11.14
N ASN A 104 -8.04 10.98 -10.57
CA ASN A 104 -8.95 10.08 -11.25
C ASN A 104 -9.39 10.66 -12.60
N SER A 105 -9.55 9.81 -13.59
CA SER A 105 -9.88 10.22 -14.96
C SER A 105 -11.19 10.99 -15.10
N ASP A 106 -12.16 10.74 -14.21
CA ASP A 106 -13.45 11.43 -14.15
C ASP A 106 -13.46 12.65 -13.20
N LEU A 107 -12.33 12.93 -12.54
CA LEU A 107 -12.12 14.02 -11.57
C LEU A 107 -13.02 13.94 -10.31
N HIS A 108 -13.65 12.79 -10.06
CA HIS A 108 -14.47 12.56 -8.87
C HIS A 108 -13.75 11.72 -7.83
N PHE A 109 -14.09 11.96 -6.58
CA PHE A 109 -13.69 11.08 -5.48
C PHE A 109 -14.50 9.78 -5.53
N LEU A 110 -13.81 8.65 -5.57
CA LEU A 110 -14.43 7.33 -5.56
C LEU A 110 -14.46 6.77 -4.13
N CYS A 111 -15.60 6.20 -3.75
CA CYS A 111 -15.74 5.46 -2.49
C CYS A 111 -16.71 4.31 -2.72
N ARG A 112 -16.18 3.11 -2.96
CA ARG A 112 -16.98 1.90 -3.21
C ARG A 112 -16.16 0.64 -2.99
N ASP A 113 -16.84 -0.49 -2.91
CA ASP A 113 -16.20 -1.81 -2.98
C ASP A 113 -15.73 -2.08 -4.42
N GLN A 114 -14.55 -2.63 -4.54
CA GLN A 114 -13.91 -2.88 -5.83
C GLN A 114 -13.32 -4.29 -5.88
N LYS A 115 -13.59 -4.99 -6.98
CA LYS A 115 -12.96 -6.28 -7.26
C LYS A 115 -11.57 -6.04 -7.84
N ILE A 116 -10.57 -6.73 -7.30
CA ILE A 116 -9.21 -6.77 -7.82
C ILE A 116 -8.75 -8.21 -7.99
N SER A 117 -7.83 -8.44 -8.93
CA SER A 117 -7.12 -9.71 -9.14
C SER A 117 -5.71 -9.59 -8.58
N ILE A 118 -5.25 -10.57 -7.83
CA ILE A 118 -3.87 -10.65 -7.37
C ILE A 118 -3.02 -11.28 -8.47
N GLU A 119 -2.13 -10.50 -9.07
CA GLU A 119 -1.28 -10.93 -10.19
C GLU A 119 0.06 -11.52 -9.72
N ASN A 120 0.60 -10.99 -8.62
CA ASN A 120 1.86 -11.46 -8.04
C ASN A 120 1.68 -11.79 -6.56
N ASN A 121 1.81 -13.08 -6.23
CA ASN A 121 1.79 -13.57 -4.84
C ASN A 121 3.20 -13.85 -4.29
N ASN A 122 4.26 -13.43 -4.98
CA ASN A 122 5.64 -13.61 -4.55
C ASN A 122 6.23 -12.32 -3.96
N THR A 123 5.49 -11.70 -3.04
CA THR A 123 5.95 -10.53 -2.29
C THR A 123 5.80 -10.75 -0.79
N ALA A 124 6.47 -9.92 0.01
CA ALA A 124 6.33 -9.99 1.46
C ALA A 124 4.88 -9.82 1.94
N TRP A 125 4.02 -9.17 1.16
CA TRP A 125 2.66 -8.81 1.53
C TRP A 125 1.57 -9.59 0.79
N SER A 126 1.91 -10.46 -0.15
CA SER A 126 0.93 -11.18 -0.97
C SER A 126 1.09 -12.71 -0.98
N SER A 127 2.00 -13.26 -0.20
CA SER A 127 2.34 -14.69 -0.23
C SER A 127 1.23 -15.64 0.23
N ASP A 128 0.18 -15.15 0.90
CA ASP A 128 -0.99 -15.94 1.31
C ASP A 128 -2.07 -16.03 0.23
N PHE A 129 -1.91 -15.30 -0.89
CA PHE A 129 -2.83 -15.36 -2.01
C PHE A 129 -2.43 -16.43 -3.02
N ILE A 130 -3.40 -16.81 -3.83
CA ILE A 130 -3.18 -17.60 -5.05
C ILE A 130 -3.11 -16.63 -6.23
N ASN A 131 -2.22 -16.87 -7.19
CA ASN A 131 -2.16 -16.06 -8.41
C ASN A 131 -3.53 -16.06 -9.11
N SER A 132 -3.92 -14.89 -9.61
CA SER A 132 -5.22 -14.62 -10.22
C SER A 132 -6.40 -14.78 -9.26
N GLU A 133 -6.15 -14.77 -7.94
CA GLU A 133 -7.22 -14.74 -6.94
C GLU A 133 -7.96 -13.42 -7.02
N ASN A 134 -9.27 -13.49 -7.16
CA ASN A 134 -10.13 -12.33 -7.12
C ASN A 134 -10.60 -12.05 -5.70
N ILE A 135 -10.41 -10.84 -5.25
CA ILE A 135 -10.83 -10.37 -3.92
C ILE A 135 -11.66 -9.09 -4.03
N VAL A 136 -12.41 -8.78 -2.98
CA VAL A 136 -13.20 -7.55 -2.90
C VAL A 136 -12.69 -6.70 -1.75
N VAL A 137 -12.21 -5.51 -2.07
CA VAL A 137 -11.68 -4.53 -1.11
C VAL A 137 -12.22 -3.13 -1.42
N PRO A 138 -12.42 -2.25 -0.44
CA PRO A 138 -12.83 -0.89 -0.70
C PRO A 138 -11.75 -0.07 -1.42
N ILE A 139 -12.21 0.86 -2.27
CA ILE A 139 -11.40 1.98 -2.76
C ILE A 139 -12.03 3.29 -2.28
N LYS A 140 -11.20 4.27 -1.91
CA LYS A 140 -11.61 5.62 -1.53
C LYS A 140 -10.48 6.59 -1.90
N ASN A 141 -10.55 7.17 -3.08
CA ASN A 141 -9.50 8.04 -3.61
C ASN A 141 -10.03 9.08 -4.59
N GLY A 142 -9.38 10.23 -4.64
CA GLY A 142 -9.53 11.26 -5.67
C GLY A 142 -8.33 11.32 -6.61
N GLU A 143 -7.18 10.79 -6.16
CA GLU A 143 -5.91 10.72 -6.90
C GLU A 143 -5.38 9.28 -6.83
N GLY A 144 -6.09 8.36 -7.49
CA GLY A 144 -5.78 6.93 -7.49
C GLY A 144 -5.28 6.39 -8.83
N ALA A 145 -5.23 7.20 -9.87
CA ALA A 145 -4.78 6.79 -11.20
C ALA A 145 -3.25 6.58 -11.22
N TYR A 146 -2.81 5.34 -11.26
CA TYR A 146 -1.39 5.02 -11.41
C TYR A 146 -0.94 5.31 -12.85
N VAL A 147 0.14 6.07 -12.99
CA VAL A 147 0.73 6.44 -14.28
C VAL A 147 2.24 6.22 -14.26
N CYS A 148 2.79 5.80 -15.40
CA CYS A 148 4.23 5.67 -15.62
C CYS A 148 4.54 5.80 -17.11
N ASP A 149 5.81 5.99 -17.46
CA ASP A 149 6.24 5.93 -18.85
C ASP A 149 6.20 4.49 -19.41
N SER A 150 6.31 4.36 -20.73
CA SER A 150 6.21 3.06 -21.41
C SER A 150 7.35 2.10 -21.05
N GLN A 151 8.54 2.60 -20.73
CA GLN A 151 9.67 1.77 -20.32
C GLN A 151 9.43 1.19 -18.92
N THR A 152 8.96 2.01 -17.99
CA THR A 152 8.58 1.58 -16.65
C THR A 152 7.43 0.57 -16.70
N LEU A 153 6.38 0.84 -17.52
CA LEU A 153 5.28 -0.10 -17.68
C LEU A 153 5.75 -1.45 -18.19
N LYS A 154 6.58 -1.44 -19.23
CA LYS A 154 7.17 -2.67 -19.76
C LYS A 154 7.98 -3.43 -18.71
N LYS A 155 8.78 -2.73 -17.90
CA LYS A 155 9.54 -3.34 -16.81
C LYS A 155 8.62 -3.97 -15.75
N LEU A 156 7.56 -3.29 -15.36
CA LEU A 156 6.58 -3.82 -14.40
C LEU A 156 5.94 -5.12 -14.90
N GLU A 157 5.66 -5.22 -16.20
CA GLU A 157 5.10 -6.41 -16.83
C GLU A 157 6.14 -7.54 -16.93
N ASP A 158 7.31 -7.24 -17.53
CA ASP A 158 8.34 -8.24 -17.83
C ASP A 158 8.93 -8.87 -16.55
N GLU A 159 9.06 -8.10 -15.46
CA GLU A 159 9.61 -8.56 -14.18
C GLU A 159 8.54 -9.02 -13.18
N ASN A 160 7.26 -9.09 -13.60
CA ASN A 160 6.13 -9.48 -12.74
C ASN A 160 6.03 -8.64 -11.44
N LEU A 161 6.14 -7.31 -11.59
CA LEU A 161 6.11 -6.38 -10.44
C LEU A 161 4.71 -5.79 -10.18
N ILE A 162 3.69 -6.19 -10.92
CA ILE A 162 2.31 -5.80 -10.70
C ILE A 162 1.71 -6.77 -9.69
N VAL A 163 1.35 -6.26 -8.51
CA VAL A 163 0.79 -7.06 -7.41
C VAL A 163 -0.70 -7.30 -7.62
N ALA A 164 -1.42 -6.27 -8.07
CA ALA A 164 -2.86 -6.36 -8.26
C ALA A 164 -3.35 -5.49 -9.42
N ARG A 165 -4.44 -5.94 -10.06
CA ARG A 165 -5.16 -5.18 -11.08
C ARG A 165 -6.64 -5.05 -10.73
N TYR A 166 -7.25 -3.96 -11.14
CA TYR A 166 -8.70 -3.82 -11.11
C TYR A 166 -9.36 -4.80 -12.05
N VAL A 167 -10.50 -5.37 -11.65
CA VAL A 167 -11.28 -6.33 -12.46
C VAL A 167 -12.54 -5.64 -12.98
N GLY A 168 -12.78 -5.78 -14.27
CA GLY A 168 -13.91 -5.15 -14.96
C GLY A 168 -13.56 -3.73 -15.42
N GLU A 169 -14.27 -2.74 -14.90
CA GLU A 169 -14.03 -1.34 -15.23
C GLU A 169 -12.74 -0.81 -14.60
N ASN A 170 -12.08 0.11 -15.29
CA ASN A 170 -10.99 0.90 -14.73
C ASN A 170 -11.58 2.02 -13.87
N PRO A 171 -11.49 1.94 -12.52
CA PRO A 171 -12.24 2.86 -11.68
C PRO A 171 -11.69 4.29 -11.72
N ASN A 172 -10.39 4.44 -11.92
CA ASN A 172 -9.71 5.72 -11.73
C ASN A 172 -8.79 6.15 -12.89
N GLY A 173 -8.71 5.34 -13.95
CA GLY A 173 -7.86 5.63 -15.11
C GLY A 173 -6.41 5.15 -14.98
N SER A 174 -6.12 4.23 -14.06
CA SER A 174 -4.79 3.63 -13.91
C SER A 174 -4.30 2.97 -15.20
N HIS A 175 -3.04 3.15 -15.53
CA HIS A 175 -2.42 2.43 -16.65
C HIS A 175 -2.58 0.92 -16.42
N ASN A 176 -3.03 0.22 -17.46
CA ASN A 176 -3.15 -1.24 -17.49
C ASN A 176 -3.93 -1.83 -16.30
N LEU A 177 -4.94 -1.10 -15.79
CA LEU A 177 -5.75 -1.49 -14.62
C LEU A 177 -4.93 -1.71 -13.33
N ILE A 178 -3.71 -1.17 -13.24
CA ILE A 178 -2.83 -1.38 -12.08
C ILE A 178 -3.50 -0.82 -10.82
N ALA A 179 -3.71 -1.70 -9.84
CA ALA A 179 -4.22 -1.37 -8.51
C ALA A 179 -3.10 -1.38 -7.45
N GLY A 180 -1.98 -2.04 -7.74
CA GLY A 180 -0.82 -2.08 -6.86
C GLY A 180 0.40 -2.69 -7.53
N ILE A 181 1.58 -2.28 -7.06
CA ILE A 181 2.88 -2.72 -7.57
C ILE A 181 3.84 -3.05 -6.43
N THR A 182 4.94 -3.70 -6.78
CA THR A 182 6.07 -3.96 -5.88
C THR A 182 7.39 -3.52 -6.50
N ASN A 183 8.43 -3.40 -5.67
CA ASN A 183 9.80 -3.29 -6.14
C ASN A 183 10.37 -4.66 -6.55
N SER A 184 11.53 -4.67 -7.21
CA SER A 184 12.17 -5.92 -7.70
C SER A 184 12.56 -6.92 -6.59
N ARG A 185 12.65 -6.48 -5.33
CA ARG A 185 12.92 -7.37 -4.18
C ARG A 185 11.65 -7.97 -3.56
N GLY A 186 10.46 -7.46 -3.92
CA GLY A 186 9.19 -7.91 -3.36
C GLY A 186 8.93 -7.48 -1.91
N ASN A 187 9.79 -6.65 -1.32
CA ASN A 187 9.62 -6.19 0.07
C ASN A 187 8.83 -4.89 0.22
N VAL A 188 8.78 -4.05 -0.81
CA VAL A 188 8.01 -2.81 -0.82
C VAL A 188 6.80 -2.99 -1.73
N VAL A 189 5.59 -2.86 -1.18
CA VAL A 189 4.33 -2.98 -1.92
C VAL A 189 3.51 -1.71 -1.74
N GLY A 190 2.97 -1.20 -2.83
CA GLY A 190 1.98 -0.12 -2.84
C GLY A 190 0.65 -0.61 -3.37
N LEU A 191 -0.42 -0.33 -2.66
CA LEU A 191 -1.81 -0.66 -3.05
C LEU A 191 -2.66 0.59 -2.99
N MET A 192 -3.44 0.87 -4.03
CA MET A 192 -4.44 1.95 -3.99
C MET A 192 -5.72 1.53 -3.25
N PRO A 193 -6.23 0.29 -3.39
CA PRO A 193 -7.29 -0.24 -2.55
C PRO A 193 -6.89 -0.36 -1.07
N HIS A 194 -7.90 -0.48 -0.20
CA HIS A 194 -7.78 -0.49 1.25
C HIS A 194 -8.02 -1.88 1.85
N PRO A 195 -6.99 -2.76 1.94
CA PRO A 195 -7.16 -4.08 2.53
C PRO A 195 -7.50 -4.03 4.03
N GLU A 196 -7.09 -2.97 4.76
CA GLU A 196 -7.39 -2.78 6.18
C GLU A 196 -8.88 -2.59 6.48
N HIS A 197 -9.67 -2.25 5.47
CA HIS A 197 -11.13 -2.18 5.56
C HIS A 197 -11.85 -3.47 5.14
N ALA A 198 -11.12 -4.50 4.69
CA ALA A 198 -11.64 -5.81 4.29
C ALA A 198 -11.06 -6.93 5.16
N ILE A 199 -11.12 -6.78 6.49
CA ILE A 199 -10.57 -7.72 7.48
C ILE A 199 -11.66 -8.35 8.35
N SER A 200 -12.90 -7.96 8.20
CA SER A 200 -14.05 -8.46 8.95
C SER A 200 -15.35 -8.19 8.20
N LYS A 201 -16.19 -9.19 8.07
CA LYS A 201 -17.54 -9.07 7.47
C LYS A 201 -18.48 -8.14 8.24
N LEU A 202 -18.15 -7.79 9.47
CA LEU A 202 -18.94 -6.85 10.27
C LEU A 202 -18.70 -5.38 9.86
N THR A 203 -17.54 -5.08 9.29
CA THR A 203 -17.12 -3.69 9.04
C THR A 203 -16.65 -3.46 7.61
N GLY A 204 -16.61 -4.49 6.77
CA GLY A 204 -16.16 -4.40 5.39
C GLY A 204 -16.88 -5.36 4.46
N PRO A 205 -16.63 -5.31 3.16
CA PRO A 205 -17.29 -6.14 2.16
C PRO A 205 -16.89 -7.61 2.25
N SER A 206 -15.70 -7.89 2.79
CA SER A 206 -15.10 -9.21 2.85
C SER A 206 -14.09 -9.31 4.00
N GLU A 207 -13.41 -10.46 4.10
CA GLU A 207 -12.22 -10.66 4.94
C GLU A 207 -10.96 -10.86 4.09
N ASP A 208 -11.06 -10.64 2.79
CA ASP A 208 -10.02 -10.94 1.81
C ASP A 208 -8.74 -10.12 2.05
N GLY A 209 -8.89 -8.89 2.54
CA GLY A 209 -7.78 -7.99 2.84
C GLY A 209 -6.86 -8.47 3.97
N LEU A 210 -7.35 -9.36 4.84
CA LEU A 210 -6.57 -9.89 5.95
C LEU A 210 -5.31 -10.64 5.48
N LYS A 211 -5.38 -11.27 4.30
CA LYS A 211 -4.27 -12.02 3.73
C LYS A 211 -3.01 -11.17 3.48
N PHE A 212 -3.14 -9.86 3.21
CA PHE A 212 -1.99 -8.98 3.11
C PHE A 212 -1.21 -8.91 4.44
N PHE A 213 -1.92 -8.83 5.55
CA PHE A 213 -1.33 -8.72 6.89
C PHE A 213 -0.79 -10.06 7.40
N THR A 214 -1.43 -11.18 7.08
CA THR A 214 -0.91 -12.51 7.45
C THR A 214 0.29 -12.92 6.59
N SER A 215 0.35 -12.50 5.32
CA SER A 215 1.50 -12.75 4.44
C SER A 215 2.81 -12.24 5.04
N VAL A 216 2.85 -11.00 5.51
CA VAL A 216 4.08 -10.42 6.06
C VAL A 216 4.54 -11.16 7.31
N LEU A 217 3.61 -11.66 8.13
CA LEU A 217 3.97 -12.42 9.33
C LEU A 217 4.65 -13.73 9.00
N LYS A 218 4.21 -14.44 7.96
CA LYS A 218 4.84 -15.68 7.51
C LYS A 218 6.24 -15.41 6.95
N ASN A 219 6.40 -14.34 6.17
CA ASN A 219 7.70 -13.97 5.61
C ASN A 219 8.73 -13.55 6.68
N LEU A 220 8.28 -13.01 7.81
CA LEU A 220 9.19 -12.62 8.90
C LEU A 220 9.62 -13.81 9.78
N VAL A 221 8.98 -14.98 9.67
CA VAL A 221 9.31 -16.20 10.43
C VAL A 221 10.17 -17.17 9.61
N SER A 222 10.11 -17.07 8.29
CA SER A 222 10.91 -17.87 7.34
C SER A 222 12.33 -17.33 7.22
#